data_de09ab650ad7705a0df3221d7662adc3
#
_entry.id   de09ab650ad7705a0df3221d7662adc3
#
_cell.length_a   1.000
_cell.length_b   1.000
_cell.length_c   1.000
_cell.angle_alpha   90.00
_cell.angle_beta   90.00
_cell.angle_gamma   90.00
#
_symmetry.space_group_name_H-M   'P 1'
#
loop_
_entity.id
_entity.type
_entity.pdbx_description
1 polymer ?
#
loop_
_entity_poly.entity_id
_entity_poly.type
_entity_poly.pdbx_seq_one_letter_code
_entity_poly.pdbx_strand_id
1 'polypeptide(L)'
;MDSVQFKKYYTAVKNFLLGPKNKEFLIFLFFFFVSAAFWLLQSLNETFDVELKVPLKLENVPSDVVITSDLPSDLNVMVRDKGTVLVRYIYGTEQVPVRVDYKDYDKGNASGRVSVTLLDVQKKVQAQLLSSTRIVSLKPDTLEFFFNRGARKKVPVKLAGVVETSPEYYLQRVEFTPDSV
;
A
#
# COMPACT_ATOMS: atom_id res chain seq x y z
N MET A 1 -30.46 -20.43 -0.36
CA MET A 1 -30.28 -21.08 0.97
C MET A 1 -31.34 -20.50 1.87
N ASP A 2 -32.36 -21.31 2.20
CA ASP A 2 -33.65 -20.84 2.67
C ASP A 2 -33.63 -20.21 4.06
N SER A 3 -34.20 -19.01 4.18
CA SER A 3 -34.38 -18.25 5.43
C SER A 3 -35.11 -19.06 6.53
N VAL A 4 -35.87 -20.05 6.14
CA VAL A 4 -36.59 -20.98 7.04
C VAL A 4 -35.64 -21.97 7.72
N GLN A 5 -34.66 -22.50 6.99
CA GLN A 5 -33.64 -23.39 7.54
C GLN A 5 -32.77 -22.66 8.56
N PHE A 6 -32.34 -21.44 8.24
CA PHE A 6 -31.53 -20.62 9.15
C PHE A 6 -32.27 -20.31 10.45
N LYS A 7 -33.57 -19.97 10.36
CA LYS A 7 -34.45 -19.72 11.51
C LYS A 7 -34.59 -20.95 12.41
N LYS A 8 -34.70 -22.14 11.79
CA LYS A 8 -34.81 -23.40 12.52
C LYS A 8 -33.55 -23.77 13.29
N TYR A 9 -32.37 -23.59 12.66
CA TYR A 9 -31.07 -23.76 13.33
C TYR A 9 -30.86 -22.75 14.43
N TYR A 10 -31.17 -21.48 14.20
CA TYR A 10 -31.08 -20.42 15.21
C TYR A 10 -31.95 -20.71 16.44
N THR A 11 -33.20 -21.15 16.24
CA THR A 11 -34.12 -21.49 17.31
C THR A 11 -33.67 -22.75 18.08
N ALA A 12 -33.13 -23.75 17.39
CA ALA A 12 -32.58 -24.95 18.00
C ALA A 12 -31.35 -24.64 18.88
N VAL A 13 -30.42 -23.83 18.37
CA VAL A 13 -29.23 -23.37 19.09
C VAL A 13 -29.62 -22.50 20.28
N LYS A 14 -30.57 -21.58 20.12
CA LYS A 14 -31.08 -20.73 21.18
C LYS A 14 -31.71 -21.55 22.31
N ASN A 15 -32.58 -22.51 21.96
CA ASN A 15 -33.25 -23.38 22.93
C ASN A 15 -32.26 -24.33 23.62
N PHE A 16 -31.23 -24.79 22.90
CA PHE A 16 -30.14 -25.57 23.49
C PHE A 16 -29.34 -24.74 24.49
N LEU A 17 -28.91 -23.54 24.09
CA LEU A 17 -28.09 -22.65 24.95
C LEU A 17 -28.86 -22.13 26.16
N LEU A 18 -30.13 -21.75 26.02
CA LEU A 18 -30.94 -21.15 27.07
C LEU A 18 -31.81 -22.15 27.84
N GLY A 19 -31.68 -23.45 27.56
CA GLY A 19 -32.41 -24.51 28.26
C GLY A 19 -32.00 -24.63 29.73
N PRO A 20 -32.94 -24.91 30.66
CA PRO A 20 -32.65 -24.97 32.07
C PRO A 20 -31.68 -26.09 32.48
N LYS A 21 -31.49 -27.10 31.60
CA LYS A 21 -30.54 -28.20 31.75
C LYS A 21 -29.09 -27.83 31.38
N ASN A 22 -28.88 -26.69 30.69
CA ASN A 22 -27.58 -26.33 30.14
C ASN A 22 -26.93 -25.14 30.87
N LYS A 23 -27.40 -24.80 32.05
CA LYS A 23 -26.81 -23.73 32.87
C LYS A 23 -25.32 -23.96 33.11
N GLU A 24 -24.91 -25.18 33.39
CA GLU A 24 -23.52 -25.55 33.62
C GLU A 24 -22.67 -25.36 32.37
N PHE A 25 -23.22 -25.67 31.19
CA PHE A 25 -22.58 -25.42 29.89
C PHE A 25 -22.41 -23.92 29.62
N LEU A 26 -23.40 -23.10 29.94
CA LEU A 26 -23.29 -21.64 29.79
C LEU A 26 -22.24 -21.04 30.76
N ILE A 27 -22.17 -21.54 31.98
CA ILE A 27 -21.13 -21.14 32.93
C ILE A 27 -19.74 -21.53 32.41
N PHE A 28 -19.59 -22.76 31.93
CA PHE A 28 -18.36 -23.21 31.26
C PHE A 28 -17.99 -22.33 30.08
N LEU A 29 -18.96 -22.04 29.19
CA LEU A 29 -18.73 -21.20 28.00
C LEU A 29 -18.32 -19.77 28.40
N PHE A 30 -18.94 -19.20 29.40
CA PHE A 30 -18.56 -17.90 29.96
C PHE A 30 -17.10 -17.88 30.41
N PHE A 31 -16.71 -18.84 31.26
CA PHE A 31 -15.32 -18.91 31.73
C PHE A 31 -14.34 -19.22 30.60
N PHE A 32 -14.75 -20.02 29.60
CA PHE A 32 -13.95 -20.28 28.42
C PHE A 32 -13.66 -18.99 27.65
N PHE A 33 -14.69 -18.18 27.38
CA PHE A 33 -14.48 -16.90 26.70
C PHE A 33 -13.68 -15.90 27.52
N VAL A 34 -13.90 -15.83 28.81
CA VAL A 34 -13.11 -14.99 29.71
C VAL A 34 -11.64 -15.42 29.68
N SER A 35 -11.37 -16.71 29.82
CA SER A 35 -10.01 -17.24 29.71
C SER A 35 -9.36 -16.98 28.36
N ALA A 36 -10.09 -17.19 27.27
CA ALA A 36 -9.64 -16.90 25.92
C ALA A 36 -9.34 -15.41 25.71
N ALA A 37 -10.17 -14.53 26.26
CA ALA A 37 -9.96 -13.08 26.22
C ALA A 37 -8.69 -12.67 26.98
N PHE A 38 -8.47 -13.20 28.18
CA PHE A 38 -7.24 -12.97 28.94
C PHE A 38 -6.01 -13.49 28.19
N TRP A 39 -6.10 -14.69 27.60
CA TRP A 39 -5.01 -15.24 26.79
C TRP A 39 -4.71 -14.36 25.58
N LEU A 40 -5.74 -13.89 24.89
CA LEU A 40 -5.59 -12.99 23.74
C LEU A 40 -4.95 -11.67 24.15
N LEU A 41 -5.39 -11.06 25.25
CA LEU A 41 -4.79 -9.83 25.78
C LEU A 41 -3.32 -10.03 26.14
N GLN A 42 -2.98 -11.15 26.75
CA GLN A 42 -1.60 -11.50 27.09
C GLN A 42 -0.77 -11.68 25.83
N SER A 43 -1.27 -12.44 24.84
CA SER A 43 -0.59 -12.68 23.59
C SER A 43 -0.37 -11.38 22.79
N LEU A 44 -1.37 -10.51 22.71
CA LEU A 44 -1.25 -9.22 22.02
C LEU A 44 -0.29 -8.24 22.72
N ASN A 45 0.06 -8.48 23.97
CA ASN A 45 1.03 -7.65 24.70
C ASN A 45 2.49 -8.04 24.41
N GLU A 46 2.70 -9.17 23.75
CA GLU A 46 4.02 -9.59 23.26
C GLU A 46 4.46 -8.76 22.06
N THR A 47 5.77 -8.70 21.83
CA THR A 47 6.35 -7.97 20.71
C THR A 47 6.53 -8.89 19.50
N PHE A 48 6.10 -8.42 18.34
CA PHE A 48 6.20 -9.15 17.08
C PHE A 48 6.94 -8.30 16.04
N ASP A 49 7.51 -8.99 15.07
CA ASP A 49 8.08 -8.38 13.87
C ASP A 49 7.08 -8.52 12.74
N VAL A 50 6.73 -7.40 12.10
CA VAL A 50 5.78 -7.36 10.98
C VAL A 50 6.35 -6.54 9.84
N GLU A 51 6.19 -7.03 8.64
CA GLU A 51 6.55 -6.31 7.42
C GLU A 51 5.40 -5.40 6.98
N LEU A 52 5.68 -4.11 6.93
CA LEU A 52 4.75 -3.09 6.43
C LEU A 52 5.19 -2.64 5.04
N LYS A 53 4.24 -2.54 4.12
CA LYS A 53 4.45 -1.93 2.81
C LYS A 53 4.09 -0.46 2.89
N VAL A 54 5.09 0.39 2.79
CA VAL A 54 4.92 1.85 2.88
C VAL A 54 5.07 2.45 1.48
N PRO A 55 4.02 3.06 0.91
CA PRO A 55 4.10 3.63 -0.42
C PRO A 55 5.09 4.80 -0.47
N LEU A 56 5.93 4.80 -1.51
CA LEU A 56 6.92 5.84 -1.77
C LEU A 56 6.38 6.80 -2.82
N LYS A 57 6.38 8.09 -2.54
CA LYS A 57 6.02 9.13 -3.50
C LYS A 57 7.14 10.14 -3.66
N LEU A 58 7.54 10.36 -4.89
CA LEU A 58 8.48 11.42 -5.25
C LEU A 58 7.68 12.70 -5.52
N GLU A 59 8.07 13.78 -4.87
CA GLU A 59 7.45 15.10 -5.03
C GLU A 59 8.43 16.13 -5.59
N ASN A 60 7.91 17.24 -6.11
CA ASN A 60 8.66 18.39 -6.62
C ASN A 60 9.65 18.05 -7.74
N VAL A 61 9.33 17.07 -8.58
CA VAL A 61 10.13 16.75 -9.78
C VAL A 61 9.94 17.89 -10.79
N PRO A 62 11.02 18.57 -11.23
CA PRO A 62 10.92 19.62 -12.22
C PRO A 62 10.39 19.08 -13.56
N SER A 63 9.73 19.93 -14.33
CA SER A 63 9.11 19.54 -15.62
C SER A 63 10.13 19.16 -16.71
N ASP A 64 11.39 19.59 -16.56
CA ASP A 64 12.50 19.26 -17.44
C ASP A 64 13.20 17.94 -17.09
N VAL A 65 12.79 17.30 -15.98
CA VAL A 65 13.35 16.03 -15.50
C VAL A 65 12.44 14.87 -15.89
N VAL A 66 13.00 13.87 -16.52
CA VAL A 66 12.35 12.60 -16.83
C VAL A 66 13.06 11.51 -16.07
N ILE A 67 12.33 10.83 -15.18
CA ILE A 67 12.83 9.65 -14.47
C ILE A 67 12.84 8.49 -15.45
N THR A 68 14.01 7.87 -15.63
CA THR A 68 14.22 6.80 -16.61
C THR A 68 14.39 5.42 -15.96
N SER A 69 14.45 5.38 -14.64
CA SER A 69 14.51 4.12 -13.87
C SER A 69 13.18 3.78 -13.22
N ASP A 70 12.93 2.50 -13.04
CA ASP A 70 11.81 2.03 -12.23
C ASP A 70 12.10 2.34 -10.76
N LEU A 71 11.34 3.29 -10.22
CA LEU A 71 11.35 3.56 -8.79
C LEU A 71 10.43 2.54 -8.11
N PRO A 72 10.86 1.89 -7.02
CA PRO A 72 9.94 1.02 -6.28
C PRO A 72 8.75 1.84 -5.78
N SER A 73 7.55 1.36 -6.05
CA SER A 73 6.32 1.99 -5.60
C SER A 73 6.15 1.92 -4.08
N ASP A 74 6.71 0.87 -3.49
CA ASP A 74 6.57 0.57 -2.08
C ASP A 74 7.92 0.24 -1.43
N LEU A 75 8.04 0.61 -0.17
CA LEU A 75 9.14 0.24 0.70
C LEU A 75 8.67 -0.87 1.65
N ASN A 76 9.44 -1.93 1.75
CA ASN A 76 9.21 -2.98 2.73
C ASN A 76 9.95 -2.63 4.03
N VAL A 77 9.19 -2.30 5.05
CA VAL A 77 9.70 -1.89 6.36
C VAL A 77 9.36 -2.94 7.39
N MET A 78 10.37 -3.61 7.91
CA MET A 78 10.20 -4.53 9.05
C MET A 78 10.16 -3.71 10.32
N VAL A 79 9.05 -3.76 11.02
CA VAL A 79 8.84 -3.05 12.30
C VAL A 79 8.63 -4.01 13.44
N ARG A 80 9.06 -3.60 14.63
CA ARG A 80 8.86 -4.34 15.87
C ARG A 80 8.07 -3.50 16.86
N ASP A 81 6.95 -4.03 17.33
CA ASP A 81 6.13 -3.44 18.39
C ASP A 81 5.23 -4.50 19.03
N LYS A 82 4.43 -4.07 19.99
CA LYS A 82 3.38 -4.91 20.59
C LYS A 82 2.30 -5.25 19.58
N GLY A 83 1.75 -6.46 19.68
CA GLY A 83 0.68 -6.92 18.81
C GLY A 83 -0.51 -5.95 18.73
N THR A 84 -0.88 -5.30 19.84
CA THR A 84 -1.96 -4.29 19.90
C THR A 84 -1.70 -3.09 18.99
N VAL A 85 -0.44 -2.67 18.85
CA VAL A 85 -0.03 -1.57 17.98
C VAL A 85 0.02 -2.03 16.53
N LEU A 86 0.58 -3.22 16.29
CA LEU A 86 0.74 -3.78 14.93
C LEU A 86 -0.59 -4.06 14.26
N VAL A 87 -1.61 -4.51 15.00
CA VAL A 87 -2.98 -4.66 14.48
C VAL A 87 -3.49 -3.36 13.86
N ARG A 88 -3.17 -2.21 14.46
CA ARG A 88 -3.57 -0.91 13.93
C ARG A 88 -2.89 -0.60 12.59
N TYR A 89 -1.63 -1.00 12.40
CA TYR A 89 -0.94 -0.81 11.12
C TYR A 89 -1.43 -1.76 10.03
N ILE A 90 -1.79 -3.00 10.41
CA ILE A 90 -2.23 -4.02 9.44
C ILE A 90 -3.65 -3.74 8.95
N TYR A 91 -4.54 -3.37 9.86
CA TYR A 91 -5.97 -3.18 9.57
C TYR A 91 -6.38 -1.70 9.49
N GLY A 92 -5.48 -0.78 9.86
CA GLY A 92 -5.69 0.66 9.73
C GLY A 92 -5.67 1.09 8.27
N THR A 93 -6.62 1.95 7.90
CA THR A 93 -6.86 2.36 6.50
C THR A 93 -5.84 3.38 5.99
N GLU A 94 -4.99 3.93 6.86
CA GLU A 94 -4.09 5.05 6.52
C GLU A 94 -2.63 4.61 6.50
N GLN A 95 -2.19 4.10 5.35
CA GLN A 95 -0.76 4.07 5.05
C GLN A 95 -0.36 5.44 4.50
N VAL A 96 0.24 6.27 5.34
CA VAL A 96 0.72 7.58 4.90
C VAL A 96 1.97 7.37 4.03
N PRO A 97 1.96 7.83 2.76
CA PRO A 97 3.09 7.64 1.87
C PRO A 97 4.33 8.40 2.37
N VAL A 98 5.49 7.78 2.25
CA VAL A 98 6.76 8.46 2.45
C VAL A 98 7.02 9.37 1.25
N ARG A 99 7.09 10.67 1.52
CA ARG A 99 7.33 11.69 0.51
C ARG A 99 8.82 12.00 0.44
N VAL A 100 9.38 11.80 -0.73
CA VAL A 100 10.78 12.15 -1.04
C VAL A 100 10.74 13.35 -1.96
N ASP A 101 11.28 14.47 -1.48
CA ASP A 101 11.40 15.68 -2.30
C ASP A 101 12.63 15.55 -3.21
N TYR A 102 12.42 15.65 -4.52
CA TYR A 102 13.48 15.59 -5.51
C TYR A 102 14.55 16.67 -5.26
N LYS A 103 14.14 17.87 -4.83
CA LYS A 103 15.05 19.02 -4.63
C LYS A 103 16.06 18.78 -3.53
N ASP A 104 15.72 17.99 -2.50
CA ASP A 104 16.65 17.70 -1.39
C ASP A 104 17.85 16.87 -1.85
N TYR A 105 17.71 16.15 -2.95
CA TYR A 105 18.72 15.21 -3.47
C TYR A 105 19.34 15.67 -4.79
N ASP A 106 18.75 16.67 -5.45
CA ASP A 106 19.30 17.25 -6.67
C ASP A 106 20.42 18.25 -6.31
N LYS A 107 21.62 17.73 -6.08
CA LYS A 107 22.81 18.53 -5.82
C LYS A 107 23.41 19.16 -7.08
N GLY A 108 22.64 19.33 -8.15
CA GLY A 108 23.15 19.86 -9.42
C GLY A 108 24.07 18.88 -10.17
N ASN A 109 24.02 17.60 -9.81
CA ASN A 109 24.85 16.59 -10.44
C ASN A 109 24.44 16.37 -11.90
N ALA A 110 25.36 16.68 -12.81
CA ALA A 110 25.24 16.37 -14.24
C ALA A 110 25.23 14.86 -14.53
N SER A 111 25.37 14.03 -13.51
CA SER A 111 25.52 12.57 -13.65
C SER A 111 24.21 11.85 -13.97
N GLY A 112 23.06 12.52 -13.91
CA GLY A 112 21.76 11.88 -14.18
C GLY A 112 21.36 10.80 -13.15
N ARG A 113 22.03 10.77 -11.99
CA ARG A 113 21.79 9.77 -10.93
C ARG A 113 21.53 10.49 -9.61
N VAL A 114 20.46 10.11 -8.94
CA VAL A 114 20.16 10.51 -7.57
C VAL A 114 20.20 9.27 -6.69
N SER A 115 20.93 9.38 -5.58
CA SER A 115 20.98 8.37 -4.53
C SER A 115 20.37 8.96 -3.27
N VAL A 116 19.31 8.34 -2.79
CA VAL A 116 18.64 8.71 -1.54
C VAL A 116 19.23 7.84 -0.43
N THR A 117 19.74 8.48 0.60
CA THR A 117 20.37 7.78 1.71
C THR A 117 19.32 7.05 2.53
N LEU A 118 19.58 5.79 2.86
CA LEU A 118 18.72 4.96 3.70
C LEU A 118 18.35 5.66 5.02
N LEU A 119 19.28 6.37 5.63
CA LEU A 119 19.06 7.10 6.89
C LEU A 119 17.98 8.18 6.77
N ASP A 120 17.90 8.87 5.64
CA ASP A 120 16.90 9.92 5.43
C ASP A 120 15.51 9.32 5.25
N VAL A 121 15.44 8.21 4.52
CA VAL A 121 14.20 7.45 4.35
C VAL A 121 13.75 6.88 5.69
N GLN A 122 14.65 6.27 6.45
CA GLN A 122 14.38 5.72 7.77
C GLN A 122 13.84 6.79 8.74
N LYS A 123 14.44 7.98 8.76
CA LYS A 123 13.95 9.11 9.58
C LYS A 123 12.53 9.52 9.18
N LYS A 124 12.25 9.61 7.88
CA LYS A 124 10.92 9.97 7.36
C LYS A 124 9.88 8.90 7.71
N VAL A 125 10.23 7.62 7.59
CA VAL A 125 9.36 6.50 8.02
C VAL A 125 9.14 6.54 9.53
N GLN A 126 10.22 6.69 10.32
CA GLN A 126 10.13 6.72 11.78
C GLN A 126 9.26 7.87 12.29
N ALA A 127 9.26 9.02 11.63
CA ALA A 127 8.41 10.17 11.97
C ALA A 127 6.91 9.90 11.79
N GLN A 128 6.54 8.90 10.97
CA GLN A 128 5.15 8.51 10.73
C GLN A 128 4.69 7.36 11.63
N LEU A 129 5.64 6.64 12.24
CA LEU A 129 5.35 5.56 13.15
C LEU A 129 5.16 6.08 14.58
N LEU A 130 4.49 5.29 15.41
CA LEU A 130 4.39 5.57 16.82
C LEU A 130 5.78 5.50 17.49
N SER A 131 5.97 6.28 18.53
CA SER A 131 7.25 6.35 19.27
C SER A 131 7.69 5.01 19.88
N SER A 132 6.75 4.10 20.11
CA SER A 132 7.01 2.73 20.59
C SER A 132 7.57 1.82 19.50
N THR A 133 7.21 2.09 18.24
CA THR A 133 7.54 1.23 17.09
C THR A 133 9.00 1.41 16.67
N ARG A 134 9.73 0.30 16.56
CA ARG A 134 11.13 0.29 16.10
C ARG A 134 11.24 -0.30 14.71
N ILE A 135 11.99 0.37 13.84
CA ILE A 135 12.37 -0.18 12.53
C ILE A 135 13.50 -1.18 12.74
N VAL A 136 13.28 -2.41 12.31
CA VAL A 136 14.27 -3.52 12.35
C VAL A 136 15.08 -3.53 11.07
N SER A 137 14.41 -3.46 9.92
CA SER A 137 15.05 -3.38 8.60
C SER A 137 14.16 -2.63 7.62
N LEU A 138 14.80 -2.10 6.58
CA LEU A 138 14.14 -1.38 5.50
C LEU A 138 14.70 -1.90 4.18
N LYS A 139 13.83 -2.24 3.24
CA LYS A 139 14.21 -2.69 1.89
C LYS A 139 13.48 -1.86 0.83
N PRO A 140 14.14 -1.51 -0.28
CA PRO A 140 15.56 -1.77 -0.61
C PRO A 140 16.51 -0.93 0.24
N ASP A 141 17.75 -1.40 0.39
CA ASP A 141 18.79 -0.74 1.21
C ASP A 141 19.27 0.58 0.60
N THR A 142 19.13 0.74 -0.68
CA THR A 142 19.49 1.95 -1.44
C THR A 142 18.37 2.30 -2.40
N LEU A 143 17.95 3.56 -2.40
CA LEU A 143 17.05 4.12 -3.38
C LEU A 143 17.88 4.94 -4.37
N GLU A 144 18.13 4.35 -5.52
CA GLU A 144 18.81 5.03 -6.63
C GLU A 144 17.83 5.15 -7.78
N PHE A 145 17.78 6.32 -8.35
CA PHE A 145 17.03 6.53 -9.58
C PHE A 145 17.82 7.35 -10.57
N PHE A 146 17.62 7.02 -11.82
CA PHE A 146 18.24 7.73 -12.93
C PHE A 146 17.24 8.71 -13.53
N PHE A 147 17.75 9.84 -13.93
CA PHE A 147 16.96 10.86 -14.59
C PHE A 147 17.73 11.47 -15.76
N ASN A 148 16.98 11.92 -16.75
CA ASN A 148 17.52 12.74 -17.84
C ASN A 148 16.90 14.11 -17.77
N ARG A 149 17.71 15.14 -18.02
CA ARG A 149 17.23 16.50 -18.22
C ARG A 149 17.15 16.78 -19.71
N GLY A 150 16.00 17.23 -20.16
CA GLY A 150 15.78 17.56 -21.55
C GLY A 150 14.57 18.45 -21.77
N ALA A 151 14.63 19.25 -22.80
CA ALA A 151 13.47 20.03 -23.22
C ALA A 151 12.38 19.07 -23.75
N ARG A 152 11.17 19.13 -23.18
CA ARG A 152 10.00 18.42 -23.71
C ARG A 152 9.38 19.26 -24.82
N LYS A 153 9.14 18.65 -25.96
CA LYS A 153 8.41 19.26 -27.06
C LYS A 153 7.24 18.35 -27.44
N LYS A 154 6.03 18.88 -27.33
CA LYS A 154 4.87 18.19 -27.91
C LYS A 154 5.00 18.19 -29.43
N VAL A 155 4.99 17.00 -30.00
CA VAL A 155 5.08 16.82 -31.45
C VAL A 155 3.73 16.29 -31.92
N PRO A 156 3.09 16.94 -32.89
CA PRO A 156 1.84 16.43 -33.46
C PRO A 156 2.07 15.10 -34.19
N VAL A 157 1.18 14.16 -33.95
CA VAL A 157 1.18 12.89 -34.66
C VAL A 157 0.76 13.14 -36.13
N LYS A 158 1.59 12.73 -37.08
CA LYS A 158 1.28 12.84 -38.52
C LYS A 158 1.31 11.46 -39.15
N LEU A 159 0.36 11.21 -40.02
CA LEU A 159 0.34 10.00 -40.83
C LEU A 159 1.54 10.03 -41.79
N ALA A 160 2.40 9.00 -41.69
CA ALA A 160 3.47 8.76 -42.66
C ALA A 160 3.07 7.56 -43.55
N GLY A 161 2.28 7.80 -44.57
CA GLY A 161 1.82 6.75 -45.48
C GLY A 161 0.54 7.14 -46.19
N VAL A 162 0.10 6.30 -47.11
CA VAL A 162 -1.17 6.45 -47.83
C VAL A 162 -2.17 5.47 -47.21
N VAL A 163 -3.35 5.96 -46.88
CA VAL A 163 -4.46 5.10 -46.47
C VAL A 163 -5.27 4.79 -47.71
N GLU A 164 -5.21 3.56 -48.20
CA GLU A 164 -6.02 3.09 -49.29
C GLU A 164 -7.38 2.63 -48.74
N THR A 165 -8.44 3.16 -49.34
CA THR A 165 -9.81 2.74 -49.05
C THR A 165 -10.31 1.80 -50.12
N SER A 166 -11.24 0.93 -49.80
CA SER A 166 -11.95 0.10 -50.76
C SER A 166 -12.66 0.98 -51.77
N PRO A 167 -12.87 0.54 -53.03
CA PRO A 167 -13.42 1.38 -54.11
C PRO A 167 -14.77 2.03 -53.85
N GLU A 168 -15.52 1.53 -52.87
CA GLU A 168 -16.83 2.04 -52.48
C GLU A 168 -16.78 3.06 -51.34
N TYR A 169 -15.57 3.33 -50.77
CA TYR A 169 -15.40 4.21 -49.63
C TYR A 169 -14.36 5.28 -49.92
N TYR A 170 -14.60 6.46 -49.38
CA TYR A 170 -13.61 7.54 -49.43
C TYR A 170 -13.27 8.01 -48.03
N LEU A 171 -12.01 8.30 -47.78
CA LEU A 171 -11.50 8.77 -46.54
C LEU A 171 -11.90 10.22 -46.31
N GLN A 172 -12.74 10.49 -45.33
CA GLN A 172 -13.18 11.84 -45.02
C GLN A 172 -12.19 12.56 -44.11
N ARG A 173 -11.69 11.89 -43.08
CA ARG A 173 -10.79 12.48 -42.09
C ARG A 173 -10.02 11.40 -41.35
N VAL A 174 -8.78 11.72 -40.97
CA VAL A 174 -7.97 10.90 -40.07
C VAL A 174 -7.82 11.65 -38.75
N GLU A 175 -8.23 11.04 -37.66
CA GLU A 175 -8.06 11.58 -36.32
C GLU A 175 -7.12 10.67 -35.54
N PHE A 176 -6.21 11.28 -34.79
CA PHE A 176 -5.26 10.55 -33.96
C PHE A 176 -5.63 10.73 -32.49
N THR A 177 -5.57 9.64 -31.72
CA THR A 177 -5.74 9.65 -30.28
C THR A 177 -4.57 8.91 -29.63
N PRO A 178 -3.62 9.63 -28.98
CA PRO A 178 -3.53 11.08 -28.82
C PRO A 178 -3.14 11.82 -30.12
N ASP A 179 -3.52 13.10 -30.21
CA ASP A 179 -3.19 13.98 -31.36
C ASP A 179 -1.73 14.47 -31.34
N SER A 180 -1.09 14.38 -30.18
CA SER A 180 0.29 14.81 -29.96
C SER A 180 0.96 13.91 -28.90
N VAL A 181 2.22 13.67 -29.06
CA VAL A 181 3.09 12.89 -28.16
C VAL A 181 4.29 13.72 -27.69
#